data_afff548ff8d83035495a3d2d4954d56f
#
_entry.id   afff548ff8d83035495a3d2d4954d56f
#
_cell.length_a   1.000
_cell.length_b   1.000
_cell.length_c   1.000
_cell.angle_alpha   90.00
_cell.angle_beta   90.00
_cell.angle_gamma   90.00
#
_symmetry.space_group_name_H-M   'P 1'
#
loop_
_entity.id
_entity.type
_entity.pdbx_description
1 polymer ?
#
loop_
_entity_poly.entity_id
_entity_poly.type
_entity_poly.pdbx_seq_one_letter_code
_entity_poly.pdbx_strand_id
1 'polypeptide(L)'
;SVFDHFVYTVLGDGCMQEGVTSEAASLAGTQQLGNLIAIYDDNDISIEGNTDIAFTEDPSARFEAYGWQVLDVDWRTGPDGYAENLEELHEAIVAARAESARPSLIRLHTIIAWPSPTKQGQESSHGSKLGAEEVAGLKRALGLDPEQSFILPEDVVSHARTQAADNARAARADWDARFAAWQRANPAGAALLERLEAHRLPEGLQAALPTWEVGESLATRAASGKVLSALAGVVPELWGGSADLAGSNNTTMAGEPSFLPSGLAQSEGDGPFGRILHFGVREHAMGSILNGIALDGLTRPYGGTFMVFSDYMRPAVRLAALMGIGPVFVWSHDSIGVGEDGPTHQPVEHLAALRAIPGLSVVRPGDANETAAAWEEILRRHDEPAGIALSRQNLTVSASTTAA
;
A
#
# COMPACT_ATOMS: atom_id res chain seq x y z
N SER A 1 -0.61 16.14 16.69
CA SER A 1 -1.41 15.13 15.98
C SER A 1 -1.82 14.00 16.93
N VAL A 2 -2.94 13.37 16.69
CA VAL A 2 -3.33 12.12 17.38
C VAL A 2 -2.88 10.89 16.57
N PHE A 3 -2.53 11.09 15.31
CA PHE A 3 -1.92 10.09 14.42
C PHE A 3 -0.55 10.63 14.01
N ASP A 4 0.50 10.16 14.65
CA ASP A 4 1.88 10.63 14.48
C ASP A 4 2.90 9.47 14.51
N HIS A 5 2.43 8.25 14.21
CA HIS A 5 3.24 7.05 14.23
C HIS A 5 4.16 6.94 13.01
N PHE A 6 5.23 6.18 13.17
CA PHE A 6 6.10 5.76 12.08
C PHE A 6 5.63 4.44 11.48
N VAL A 7 5.90 4.26 10.20
CA VAL A 7 5.65 2.99 9.49
C VAL A 7 7.00 2.33 9.23
N TYR A 8 7.18 1.12 9.74
CA TYR A 8 8.37 0.32 9.53
C TYR A 8 8.07 -0.83 8.57
N THR A 9 8.99 -1.08 7.63
CA THR A 9 8.94 -2.24 6.76
C THR A 9 10.30 -2.93 6.73
N VAL A 10 10.31 -4.26 6.60
CA VAL A 10 11.53 -5.05 6.43
C VAL A 10 11.54 -5.63 5.04
N LEU A 11 12.66 -5.52 4.36
CA LEU A 11 12.89 -5.94 2.98
C LEU A 11 14.07 -6.91 2.95
N GLY A 12 14.02 -7.94 2.12
CA GLY A 12 15.17 -8.79 1.82
C GLY A 12 15.68 -8.53 0.40
N ASP A 13 16.71 -9.26 -0.01
CA ASP A 13 17.36 -9.15 -1.33
C ASP A 13 16.37 -9.31 -2.49
N GLY A 14 15.48 -10.30 -2.41
CA GLY A 14 14.44 -10.50 -3.41
C GLY A 14 13.49 -9.30 -3.52
N CYS A 15 13.15 -8.64 -2.39
CA CYS A 15 12.32 -7.44 -2.42
C CYS A 15 13.01 -6.29 -3.15
N MET A 16 14.33 -6.17 -3.04
CA MET A 16 15.09 -5.13 -3.73
C MET A 16 15.18 -5.35 -5.24
N GLN A 17 15.05 -6.59 -5.70
CA GLN A 17 15.03 -6.94 -7.13
C GLN A 17 13.66 -6.73 -7.77
N GLU A 18 12.58 -6.71 -7.00
CA GLU A 18 11.22 -6.52 -7.50
C GLU A 18 11.02 -5.12 -8.10
N GLY A 19 10.48 -5.05 -9.33
CA GLY A 19 10.21 -3.78 -10.01
C GLY A 19 9.27 -2.86 -9.22
N VAL A 20 8.29 -3.44 -8.51
CA VAL A 20 7.34 -2.69 -7.67
C VAL A 20 8.04 -1.92 -6.54
N THR A 21 9.15 -2.42 -6.03
CA THR A 21 9.96 -1.72 -5.02
C THR A 21 10.52 -0.41 -5.58
N SER A 22 11.03 -0.43 -6.81
CA SER A 22 11.52 0.77 -7.48
C SER A 22 10.40 1.79 -7.73
N GLU A 23 9.23 1.32 -8.17
CA GLU A 23 8.05 2.18 -8.36
C GLU A 23 7.61 2.83 -7.04
N ALA A 24 7.47 2.05 -5.98
CA ALA A 24 7.00 2.51 -4.68
C ALA A 24 8.02 3.43 -3.98
N ALA A 25 9.31 3.06 -3.98
CA ALA A 25 10.37 3.84 -3.35
C ALA A 25 10.57 5.20 -4.06
N SER A 26 10.53 5.23 -5.39
CA SER A 26 10.58 6.46 -6.17
C SER A 26 9.41 7.40 -5.82
N LEU A 27 8.19 6.86 -5.70
CA LEU A 27 7.02 7.67 -5.33
C LEU A 27 7.10 8.14 -3.88
N ALA A 28 7.53 7.29 -2.95
CA ALA A 28 7.69 7.65 -1.53
C ALA A 28 8.71 8.79 -1.34
N GLY A 29 9.82 8.76 -2.09
CA GLY A 29 10.78 9.87 -2.11
C GLY A 29 10.18 11.16 -2.68
N THR A 30 9.44 11.06 -3.80
CA THR A 30 8.73 12.20 -4.40
C THR A 30 7.71 12.81 -3.43
N GLN A 31 7.00 11.99 -2.69
CA GLN A 31 6.00 12.41 -1.69
C GLN A 31 6.61 12.82 -0.34
N GLN A 32 7.93 12.69 -0.18
CA GLN A 32 8.65 13.07 1.03
C GLN A 32 8.08 12.44 2.30
N LEU A 33 7.81 11.12 2.28
CA LEU A 33 7.17 10.39 3.37
C LEU A 33 8.13 10.16 4.55
N GLY A 34 8.43 11.20 5.34
CA GLY A 34 9.42 11.17 6.43
C GLY A 34 9.07 10.25 7.60
N ASN A 35 7.85 9.71 7.69
CA ASN A 35 7.47 8.72 8.68
C ASN A 35 7.63 7.26 8.20
N LEU A 36 8.11 7.05 6.97
CA LEU A 36 8.39 5.72 6.41
C LEU A 36 9.85 5.35 6.63
N ILE A 37 10.09 4.25 7.33
CA ILE A 37 11.42 3.69 7.62
C ILE A 37 11.46 2.26 7.09
N ALA A 38 12.34 2.00 6.14
CA ALA A 38 12.58 0.68 5.59
C ALA A 38 13.89 0.11 6.14
N ILE A 39 13.89 -1.16 6.55
CA ILE A 39 15.08 -1.89 6.95
C ILE A 39 15.33 -2.97 5.90
N TYR A 40 16.45 -2.88 5.20
CA TYR A 40 16.86 -3.85 4.22
C TYR A 40 17.84 -4.84 4.85
N ASP A 41 17.39 -6.08 5.03
CA ASP A 41 18.23 -7.22 5.42
C ASP A 41 19.03 -7.66 4.20
N ASP A 42 20.26 -7.12 4.11
CA ASP A 42 21.19 -7.32 3.02
C ASP A 42 22.15 -8.44 3.38
N ASN A 43 21.86 -9.65 2.88
CA ASN A 43 22.65 -10.85 3.15
C ASN A 43 23.23 -11.50 1.89
N ASP A 44 23.04 -10.87 0.73
CA ASP A 44 23.56 -11.28 -0.58
C ASP A 44 23.05 -12.67 -1.05
N ILE A 45 21.96 -13.21 -0.46
CA ILE A 45 21.45 -14.55 -0.78
C ILE A 45 19.99 -14.51 -1.21
N SER A 46 19.69 -15.20 -2.29
CA SER A 46 18.34 -15.52 -2.77
C SER A 46 18.15 -17.04 -2.89
N ILE A 47 17.01 -17.49 -3.42
CA ILE A 47 16.72 -18.92 -3.63
C ILE A 47 17.73 -19.59 -4.59
N GLU A 48 18.21 -18.85 -5.59
CA GLU A 48 19.09 -19.38 -6.63
C GLU A 48 20.58 -19.40 -6.22
N GLY A 49 20.94 -18.64 -5.19
CA GLY A 49 22.32 -18.51 -4.73
C GLY A 49 22.69 -17.09 -4.32
N ASN A 50 23.96 -16.76 -4.47
CA ASN A 50 24.41 -15.38 -4.27
C ASN A 50 23.77 -14.44 -5.30
N THR A 51 23.35 -13.28 -4.84
CA THR A 51 22.61 -12.31 -5.67
C THR A 51 23.42 -11.74 -6.83
N ASP A 52 24.76 -11.75 -6.76
CA ASP A 52 25.66 -11.22 -7.79
C ASP A 52 25.45 -11.84 -9.18
N ILE A 53 24.85 -13.01 -9.26
CA ILE A 53 24.52 -13.64 -10.55
C ILE A 53 23.45 -12.91 -11.36
N ALA A 54 22.61 -12.09 -10.67
CA ALA A 54 21.47 -11.41 -11.30
C ALA A 54 21.28 -9.98 -10.81
N PHE A 55 21.98 -9.53 -9.77
CA PHE A 55 21.75 -8.28 -9.10
C PHE A 55 23.07 -7.66 -8.62
N THR A 56 23.63 -6.75 -9.42
CA THR A 56 24.94 -6.12 -9.18
C THR A 56 24.87 -4.62 -8.98
N GLU A 57 23.67 -4.07 -8.89
CA GLU A 57 23.46 -2.65 -8.62
C GLU A 57 23.68 -2.31 -7.15
N ASP A 58 23.91 -1.02 -6.86
CA ASP A 58 23.99 -0.52 -5.50
C ASP A 58 22.63 -0.01 -5.03
N PRO A 59 21.90 -0.74 -4.15
CA PRO A 59 20.64 -0.30 -3.61
C PRO A 59 20.72 1.02 -2.83
N SER A 60 21.81 1.29 -2.14
CA SER A 60 22.03 2.56 -1.41
C SER A 60 22.01 3.74 -2.38
N ALA A 61 22.82 3.70 -3.42
CA ALA A 61 22.88 4.75 -4.44
C ALA A 61 21.53 4.90 -5.18
N ARG A 62 20.80 3.80 -5.43
CA ARG A 62 19.48 3.84 -6.04
C ARG A 62 18.46 4.56 -5.16
N PHE A 63 18.41 4.27 -3.86
CA PHE A 63 17.48 4.92 -2.93
C PHE A 63 17.86 6.38 -2.66
N GLU A 64 19.15 6.71 -2.60
CA GLU A 64 19.62 8.11 -2.55
C GLU A 64 19.11 8.89 -3.77
N ALA A 65 19.18 8.30 -4.98
CA ALA A 65 18.67 8.92 -6.20
C ALA A 65 17.15 9.12 -6.18
N TYR A 66 16.40 8.31 -5.42
CA TYR A 66 14.97 8.52 -5.16
C TYR A 66 14.69 9.60 -4.11
N GLY A 67 15.72 10.15 -3.47
CA GLY A 67 15.58 11.19 -2.44
C GLY A 67 15.40 10.65 -1.01
N TRP A 68 15.73 9.38 -0.76
CA TRP A 68 15.71 8.80 0.58
C TRP A 68 16.97 9.19 1.39
N GLN A 69 16.85 9.22 2.71
CA GLN A 69 17.99 9.06 3.61
C GLN A 69 18.42 7.60 3.59
N VAL A 70 19.72 7.35 3.44
CA VAL A 70 20.30 6.00 3.52
C VAL A 70 21.26 5.93 4.68
N LEU A 71 21.16 4.89 5.49
CA LEU A 71 21.99 4.61 6.67
C LEU A 71 22.48 3.16 6.57
N ASP A 72 23.79 2.95 6.70
CA ASP A 72 24.39 1.62 6.63
C ASP A 72 24.74 1.13 8.04
N VAL A 73 24.42 -0.13 8.34
CA VAL A 73 24.77 -0.87 9.55
C VAL A 73 25.36 -2.20 9.13
N ASP A 74 26.58 -2.52 9.56
CA ASP A 74 27.27 -3.74 9.14
C ASP A 74 27.61 -4.67 10.32
N TRP A 75 26.85 -5.76 10.45
CA TRP A 75 27.09 -6.80 11.44
C TRP A 75 28.14 -7.82 11.02
N ARG A 76 28.65 -7.76 9.80
CA ARG A 76 29.70 -8.65 9.26
C ARG A 76 31.11 -8.25 9.68
N THR A 77 31.26 -7.22 10.50
CA THR A 77 32.54 -6.64 10.94
C THR A 77 33.02 -7.12 12.32
N GLY A 78 32.33 -8.07 12.94
CA GLY A 78 32.66 -8.58 14.27
C GLY A 78 34.00 -9.37 14.32
N PRO A 79 34.53 -9.65 15.53
CA PRO A 79 35.81 -10.35 15.73
C PRO A 79 35.86 -11.73 15.05
N ASP A 80 34.75 -12.44 14.97
CA ASP A 80 34.60 -13.74 14.33
C ASP A 80 33.92 -13.65 12.95
N GLY A 81 33.96 -12.46 12.33
CA GLY A 81 33.31 -12.19 11.04
C GLY A 81 31.83 -11.84 11.15
N TYR A 82 31.26 -11.77 12.36
CA TYR A 82 29.89 -11.31 12.59
C TYR A 82 29.68 -10.89 14.04
N ALA A 83 29.03 -9.76 14.25
CA ALA A 83 28.57 -9.33 15.56
C ALA A 83 27.31 -8.46 15.42
N GLU A 84 26.23 -8.82 16.09
CA GLU A 84 25.00 -8.02 16.13
C GLU A 84 25.24 -6.73 16.95
N ASN A 85 25.64 -5.67 16.29
CA ASN A 85 25.81 -4.36 16.90
C ASN A 85 24.45 -3.67 17.04
N LEU A 86 23.77 -3.97 18.14
CA LEU A 86 22.42 -3.43 18.44
C LEU A 86 22.47 -1.93 18.72
N GLU A 87 23.57 -1.39 19.22
CA GLU A 87 23.72 0.04 19.47
C GLU A 87 23.75 0.83 18.16
N GLU A 88 24.51 0.37 17.17
CA GLU A 88 24.59 1.00 15.85
C GLU A 88 23.23 0.96 15.12
N LEU A 89 22.52 -0.19 15.20
CA LEU A 89 21.16 -0.29 14.65
C LEU A 89 20.19 0.67 15.38
N HIS A 90 20.31 0.78 16.70
CA HIS A 90 19.51 1.72 17.49
C HIS A 90 19.78 3.16 17.06
N GLU A 91 21.05 3.56 16.92
CA GLU A 91 21.44 4.90 16.46
C GLU A 91 20.89 5.18 15.04
N ALA A 92 20.95 4.22 14.14
CA ALA A 92 20.36 4.35 12.80
C ALA A 92 18.84 4.55 12.85
N ILE A 93 18.13 3.80 13.70
CA ILE A 93 16.68 3.98 13.90
C ILE A 93 16.36 5.36 14.48
N VAL A 94 17.16 5.85 15.45
CA VAL A 94 17.00 7.18 16.03
C VAL A 94 17.22 8.27 14.98
N ALA A 95 18.26 8.13 14.14
CA ALA A 95 18.53 9.04 13.04
C ALA A 95 17.43 9.05 11.98
N ALA A 96 16.89 7.86 11.63
CA ALA A 96 15.77 7.72 10.70
C ALA A 96 14.48 8.39 11.25
N ARG A 97 14.21 8.25 12.54
CA ARG A 97 13.06 8.91 13.20
C ARG A 97 13.20 10.41 13.34
N ALA A 98 14.42 10.93 13.32
CA ALA A 98 14.70 12.37 13.36
C ALA A 98 14.55 13.03 11.97
N GLU A 99 14.63 12.26 10.89
CA GLU A 99 14.44 12.73 9.53
C GLU A 99 12.92 12.84 9.22
N SER A 100 12.46 14.05 8.97
CA SER A 100 11.02 14.31 8.72
C SER A 100 10.71 14.76 7.30
N ALA A 101 11.74 15.04 6.49
CA ALA A 101 11.57 15.60 5.15
C ALA A 101 11.63 14.55 4.03
N ARG A 102 12.05 13.33 4.34
CA ARG A 102 12.20 12.23 3.38
C ARG A 102 12.15 10.87 4.06
N PRO A 103 11.76 9.80 3.36
CA PRO A 103 11.79 8.45 3.91
C PRO A 103 13.23 7.97 4.17
N SER A 104 13.40 6.98 5.05
CA SER A 104 14.70 6.44 5.42
C SER A 104 14.83 4.96 5.08
N LEU A 105 15.97 4.57 4.50
CA LEU A 105 16.42 3.21 4.33
C LEU A 105 17.58 2.93 5.29
N ILE A 106 17.45 1.92 6.14
CA ILE A 106 18.54 1.35 6.91
C ILE A 106 18.96 0.05 6.19
N ARG A 107 20.14 0.07 5.58
CA ARG A 107 20.75 -1.11 4.96
C ARG A 107 21.50 -1.86 6.05
N LEU A 108 21.00 -3.01 6.43
CA LEU A 108 21.53 -3.86 7.48
C LEU A 108 22.22 -5.06 6.86
N HIS A 109 23.55 -5.07 6.85
CA HIS A 109 24.34 -6.17 6.35
C HIS A 109 24.37 -7.33 7.35
N THR A 110 23.86 -8.49 6.91
CA THR A 110 23.75 -9.69 7.75
C THR A 110 24.33 -10.92 7.07
N ILE A 111 24.30 -12.04 7.76
CA ILE A 111 24.59 -13.36 7.20
C ILE A 111 23.36 -14.24 7.43
N ILE A 112 22.73 -14.70 6.35
CA ILE A 112 21.58 -15.60 6.47
C ILE A 112 21.92 -16.85 7.27
N ALA A 113 21.03 -17.26 8.17
CA ALA A 113 21.17 -18.44 9.03
C ALA A 113 22.41 -18.46 9.95
N TRP A 114 23.04 -17.32 10.23
CA TRP A 114 24.11 -17.26 11.24
C TRP A 114 23.59 -17.62 12.64
N PRO A 115 24.30 -18.34 13.49
CA PRO A 115 25.57 -19.04 13.32
C PRO A 115 25.41 -20.56 13.01
N SER A 116 24.66 -20.90 11.99
CA SER A 116 24.46 -22.28 11.56
C SER A 116 25.76 -22.90 11.11
N PRO A 117 26.12 -24.13 11.57
CA PRO A 117 27.46 -24.71 11.33
C PRO A 117 27.86 -24.88 9.87
N THR A 118 26.91 -25.25 9.01
CA THR A 118 27.20 -25.55 7.60
C THR A 118 26.30 -24.78 6.62
N LYS A 119 25.25 -24.13 7.10
CA LYS A 119 24.26 -23.48 6.24
C LYS A 119 24.20 -21.96 6.33
N GLN A 120 25.01 -21.33 7.20
CA GLN A 120 25.12 -19.86 7.20
C GLN A 120 25.69 -19.38 5.87
N GLY A 121 25.14 -18.30 5.35
CA GLY A 121 25.56 -17.71 4.06
C GLY A 121 25.26 -18.61 2.84
N GLN A 122 24.37 -19.60 2.97
CA GLN A 122 24.07 -20.53 1.88
C GLN A 122 22.60 -20.39 1.44
N GLU A 123 22.36 -20.54 0.14
CA GLU A 123 21.01 -20.56 -0.46
C GLU A 123 20.14 -21.69 0.10
N SER A 124 20.77 -22.79 0.53
CA SER A 124 20.09 -23.93 1.13
C SER A 124 19.41 -23.62 2.48
N SER A 125 19.66 -22.47 3.07
CA SER A 125 18.94 -21.96 4.24
C SER A 125 17.77 -21.05 3.89
N HIS A 126 17.70 -20.56 2.64
CA HIS A 126 16.63 -19.68 2.21
C HIS A 126 15.33 -20.47 1.95
N GLY A 127 14.36 -20.38 2.88
CA GLY A 127 13.06 -21.04 2.73
C GLY A 127 13.05 -22.56 2.85
N SER A 128 14.17 -23.20 3.16
CA SER A 128 14.30 -24.65 3.27
C SER A 128 14.51 -25.09 4.73
N LYS A 129 14.16 -26.35 5.03
CA LYS A 129 14.39 -26.91 6.37
C LYS A 129 15.89 -27.04 6.63
N LEU A 130 16.37 -26.54 7.76
CA LEU A 130 17.74 -26.71 8.17
C LEU A 130 18.10 -28.19 8.40
N GLY A 131 17.19 -28.95 9.00
CA GLY A 131 17.41 -30.36 9.40
C GLY A 131 17.81 -30.46 10.88
N ALA A 132 17.61 -31.65 11.48
CA ALA A 132 17.75 -31.82 12.93
C ALA A 132 19.20 -31.62 13.41
N GLU A 133 20.18 -32.09 12.67
CA GLU A 133 21.59 -31.95 13.04
C GLU A 133 22.06 -30.50 12.99
N GLU A 134 21.64 -29.76 11.96
CA GLU A 134 21.98 -28.36 11.79
C GLU A 134 21.31 -27.50 12.87
N VAL A 135 20.03 -27.77 13.17
CA VAL A 135 19.30 -27.10 14.28
C VAL A 135 19.97 -27.37 15.63
N ALA A 136 20.41 -28.60 15.89
CA ALA A 136 21.14 -28.94 17.11
C ALA A 136 22.49 -28.21 17.17
N GLY A 137 23.20 -28.12 16.06
CA GLY A 137 24.44 -27.34 15.93
C GLY A 137 24.25 -25.86 16.17
N LEU A 138 23.25 -25.28 15.56
CA LEU A 138 22.86 -23.88 15.73
C LEU A 138 22.52 -23.57 17.21
N LYS A 139 21.73 -24.43 17.85
CA LYS A 139 21.41 -24.27 19.28
C LYS A 139 22.68 -24.28 20.16
N ARG A 140 23.62 -25.20 19.91
CA ARG A 140 24.91 -25.24 20.65
C ARG A 140 25.71 -23.96 20.45
N ALA A 141 25.77 -23.43 19.22
CA ALA A 141 26.45 -22.19 18.90
C ALA A 141 25.83 -20.99 19.62
N LEU A 142 24.51 -20.99 19.81
CA LEU A 142 23.75 -19.97 20.56
C LEU A 142 23.71 -20.23 22.09
N GLY A 143 24.39 -21.27 22.59
CA GLY A 143 24.38 -21.61 24.02
C GLY A 143 23.05 -22.20 24.52
N LEU A 144 22.22 -22.71 23.60
CA LEU A 144 20.93 -23.33 23.91
C LEU A 144 21.05 -24.87 23.98
N ASP A 145 20.20 -25.52 24.76
CA ASP A 145 20.12 -26.98 24.84
C ASP A 145 19.55 -27.58 23.53
N PRO A 146 20.34 -28.40 22.80
CA PRO A 146 19.88 -28.95 21.53
C PRO A 146 18.72 -29.94 21.64
N GLU A 147 18.55 -30.59 22.82
CA GLU A 147 17.49 -31.55 23.07
C GLU A 147 16.14 -30.96 23.41
N GLN A 148 16.10 -29.68 23.79
CA GLN A 148 14.86 -28.97 24.13
C GLN A 148 14.28 -28.28 22.90
N SER A 149 12.96 -28.32 22.74
CA SER A 149 12.23 -27.63 21.66
C SER A 149 11.19 -26.66 22.27
N PHE A 150 10.94 -25.55 21.59
CA PHE A 150 10.00 -24.52 22.01
C PHE A 150 10.28 -23.95 23.40
N ILE A 151 11.56 -23.78 23.76
CA ILE A 151 11.97 -23.21 25.03
C ILE A 151 11.57 -21.72 25.04
N LEU A 152 10.85 -21.35 26.08
CA LEU A 152 10.57 -19.97 26.42
C LEU A 152 11.13 -19.68 27.82
N PRO A 153 12.32 -19.09 27.95
CA PRO A 153 12.88 -18.71 29.24
C PRO A 153 11.91 -17.77 29.98
N GLU A 154 11.36 -18.23 31.09
CA GLU A 154 10.26 -17.55 31.78
C GLU A 154 10.69 -16.17 32.30
N ASP A 155 11.91 -16.06 32.75
CA ASP A 155 12.52 -14.80 33.21
C ASP A 155 12.65 -13.77 32.08
N VAL A 156 13.10 -14.18 30.89
CA VAL A 156 13.21 -13.31 29.70
C VAL A 156 11.83 -12.88 29.24
N VAL A 157 10.90 -13.82 29.12
CA VAL A 157 9.51 -13.53 28.72
C VAL A 157 8.82 -12.59 29.71
N SER A 158 8.99 -12.86 31.01
CA SER A 158 8.43 -12.01 32.07
C SER A 158 9.01 -10.60 32.06
N HIS A 159 10.34 -10.49 31.87
CA HIS A 159 11.02 -9.20 31.77
C HIS A 159 10.51 -8.42 30.55
N ALA A 160 10.49 -9.02 29.36
CA ALA A 160 10.05 -8.38 28.13
C ALA A 160 8.57 -7.92 28.22
N ARG A 161 7.69 -8.76 28.79
CA ARG A 161 6.28 -8.41 29.02
C ARG A 161 6.12 -7.25 29.98
N THR A 162 6.90 -7.21 31.06
CA THR A 162 6.85 -6.13 32.04
C THR A 162 7.30 -4.82 31.43
N GLN A 163 8.44 -4.81 30.75
CA GLN A 163 8.96 -3.62 30.07
C GLN A 163 8.00 -3.10 29.00
N ALA A 164 7.49 -4.00 28.15
CA ALA A 164 6.51 -3.62 27.14
C ALA A 164 5.22 -3.05 27.73
N ALA A 165 4.70 -3.68 28.82
CA ALA A 165 3.50 -3.22 29.49
C ALA A 165 3.68 -1.87 30.18
N ASP A 166 4.84 -1.61 30.79
CA ASP A 166 5.12 -0.35 31.47
C ASP A 166 5.25 0.80 30.45
N ASN A 167 6.01 0.59 29.38
CA ASN A 167 6.15 1.54 28.29
C ASN A 167 4.81 1.82 27.59
N ALA A 168 4.05 0.76 27.31
CA ALA A 168 2.75 0.88 26.66
C ALA A 168 1.71 1.61 27.55
N ARG A 169 1.71 1.38 28.85
CA ARG A 169 0.80 2.09 29.77
C ARG A 169 1.07 3.58 29.79
N ALA A 170 2.34 3.99 29.87
CA ALA A 170 2.71 5.40 29.88
C ALA A 170 2.34 6.08 28.55
N ALA A 171 2.71 5.48 27.41
CA ALA A 171 2.39 5.98 26.09
C ALA A 171 0.87 6.04 25.85
N ARG A 172 0.12 5.02 26.28
CA ARG A 172 -1.33 4.96 26.16
C ARG A 172 -2.02 6.04 27.00
N ALA A 173 -1.61 6.25 28.24
CA ALA A 173 -2.19 7.27 29.10
C ALA A 173 -1.98 8.69 28.54
N ASP A 174 -0.79 8.98 28.00
CA ASP A 174 -0.51 10.25 27.32
C ASP A 174 -1.36 10.40 26.07
N TRP A 175 -1.45 9.37 25.25
CA TRP A 175 -2.27 9.39 24.03
C TRP A 175 -3.76 9.57 24.37
N ASP A 176 -4.32 8.86 25.36
CA ASP A 176 -5.71 8.98 25.78
C ASP A 176 -6.03 10.42 26.23
N ALA A 177 -5.12 11.07 26.95
CA ALA A 177 -5.29 12.46 27.38
C ALA A 177 -5.29 13.42 26.19
N ARG A 178 -4.36 13.26 25.25
CA ARG A 178 -4.29 14.05 24.01
C ARG A 178 -5.51 13.81 23.12
N PHE A 179 -5.94 12.55 22.98
CA PHE A 179 -7.10 12.18 22.19
C PHE A 179 -8.39 12.79 22.76
N ALA A 180 -8.62 12.67 24.09
CA ALA A 180 -9.77 13.29 24.73
C ALA A 180 -9.77 14.82 24.60
N ALA A 181 -8.61 15.47 24.65
CA ALA A 181 -8.50 16.90 24.41
C ALA A 181 -8.84 17.26 22.95
N TRP A 182 -8.33 16.49 21.99
CA TRP A 182 -8.63 16.66 20.57
C TRP A 182 -10.13 16.48 20.27
N GLN A 183 -10.78 15.45 20.83
CA GLN A 183 -12.21 15.21 20.66
C GLN A 183 -13.06 16.41 21.12
N ARG A 184 -12.71 16.98 22.29
CA ARG A 184 -13.40 18.17 22.81
C ARG A 184 -13.20 19.41 21.92
N ALA A 185 -12.00 19.57 21.37
CA ALA A 185 -11.68 20.70 20.50
C ALA A 185 -12.23 20.54 19.07
N ASN A 186 -12.49 19.30 18.63
CA ASN A 186 -12.87 18.98 17.25
C ASN A 186 -14.07 17.99 17.22
N PRO A 187 -15.26 18.39 17.68
CA PRO A 187 -16.40 17.46 17.77
C PRO A 187 -16.84 16.89 16.41
N ALA A 188 -16.73 17.66 15.34
CA ALA A 188 -17.05 17.19 13.99
C ALA A 188 -16.02 16.13 13.51
N GLY A 189 -14.74 16.35 13.78
CA GLY A 189 -13.69 15.36 13.47
C GLY A 189 -13.83 14.09 14.30
N ALA A 190 -14.23 14.20 15.57
CA ALA A 190 -14.49 13.04 16.43
C ALA A 190 -15.68 12.21 15.92
N ALA A 191 -16.76 12.84 15.49
CA ALA A 191 -17.92 12.17 14.90
C ALA A 191 -17.55 11.51 13.55
N LEU A 192 -16.72 12.17 12.75
CA LEU A 192 -16.20 11.58 11.51
C LEU A 192 -15.37 10.33 11.81
N LEU A 193 -14.42 10.41 12.74
CA LEU A 193 -13.57 9.26 13.11
C LEU A 193 -14.42 8.07 13.58
N GLU A 194 -15.40 8.29 14.47
CA GLU A 194 -16.34 7.25 14.92
C GLU A 194 -17.08 6.60 13.75
N ARG A 195 -17.50 7.40 12.75
CA ARG A 195 -18.18 6.89 11.55
C ARG A 195 -17.23 6.02 10.71
N LEU A 196 -15.97 6.48 10.53
CA LEU A 196 -14.94 5.76 9.75
C LEU A 196 -14.55 4.44 10.42
N GLU A 197 -14.29 4.45 11.74
CA GLU A 197 -13.98 3.24 12.51
C GLU A 197 -15.12 2.21 12.47
N ALA A 198 -16.35 2.67 12.36
CA ALA A 198 -17.52 1.80 12.21
C ALA A 198 -17.83 1.42 10.76
N HIS A 199 -17.01 1.85 9.80
CA HIS A 199 -17.20 1.65 8.36
C HIS A 199 -18.61 2.05 7.86
N ARG A 200 -19.22 3.05 8.49
CA ARG A 200 -20.56 3.52 8.12
C ARG A 200 -20.46 4.55 7.00
N LEU A 201 -21.25 4.35 5.94
CA LEU A 201 -21.39 5.35 4.89
C LEU A 201 -22.08 6.62 5.41
N PRO A 202 -21.76 7.80 4.85
CA PRO A 202 -22.40 9.04 5.24
C PRO A 202 -23.89 9.04 4.89
N GLU A 203 -24.69 9.68 5.72
CA GLU A 203 -26.08 10.03 5.37
C GLU A 203 -26.09 10.93 4.13
N GLY A 204 -27.03 10.71 3.22
CA GLY A 204 -27.14 11.49 2.00
C GLY A 204 -26.27 11.04 0.83
N LEU A 205 -25.50 9.97 0.96
CA LEU A 205 -24.69 9.41 -0.13
C LEU A 205 -25.52 9.18 -1.39
N GLN A 206 -26.66 8.49 -1.27
CA GLN A 206 -27.55 8.22 -2.39
C GLN A 206 -28.12 9.51 -3.01
N ALA A 207 -28.48 10.50 -2.20
CA ALA A 207 -29.00 11.78 -2.69
C ALA A 207 -27.94 12.63 -3.41
N ALA A 208 -26.65 12.38 -3.17
CA ALA A 208 -25.56 13.08 -3.84
C ALA A 208 -25.27 12.50 -5.24
N LEU A 209 -25.71 11.28 -5.53
CA LEU A 209 -25.41 10.61 -6.81
C LEU A 209 -26.14 11.32 -7.97
N PRO A 210 -25.43 11.61 -9.08
CA PRO A 210 -26.06 12.16 -10.27
C PRO A 210 -26.97 11.11 -10.95
N THR A 211 -28.00 11.58 -11.60
CA THR A 211 -28.92 10.80 -12.42
C THR A 211 -28.99 11.37 -13.83
N TRP A 212 -29.31 10.54 -14.79
CA TRP A 212 -29.42 10.89 -16.20
C TRP A 212 -30.75 10.42 -16.79
N GLU A 213 -31.29 11.26 -17.69
CA GLU A 213 -32.56 10.95 -18.37
C GLU A 213 -32.39 9.83 -19.39
N VAL A 214 -33.46 9.07 -19.60
CA VAL A 214 -33.52 8.02 -20.64
C VAL A 214 -33.24 8.65 -22.00
N GLY A 215 -32.30 8.05 -22.74
CA GLY A 215 -31.88 8.53 -24.05
C GLY A 215 -30.67 9.46 -24.03
N GLU A 216 -30.23 9.95 -22.89
CA GLU A 216 -28.93 10.62 -22.80
C GLU A 216 -27.80 9.66 -23.18
N SER A 217 -26.73 10.19 -23.75
CA SER A 217 -25.62 9.37 -24.24
C SER A 217 -24.27 9.90 -23.76
N LEU A 218 -23.59 9.13 -22.93
CA LEU A 218 -22.24 9.43 -22.45
C LEU A 218 -21.46 8.16 -22.11
N ALA A 219 -20.13 8.25 -22.14
CA ALA A 219 -19.27 7.13 -21.74
C ALA A 219 -19.39 6.85 -20.24
N THR A 220 -19.38 5.57 -19.83
CA THR A 220 -19.47 5.24 -18.40
C THR A 220 -18.25 5.75 -17.61
N ARG A 221 -17.06 5.90 -18.23
CA ARG A 221 -15.93 6.60 -17.59
C ARG A 221 -16.25 8.07 -17.27
N ALA A 222 -16.98 8.76 -18.14
CA ALA A 222 -17.38 10.15 -17.90
C ALA A 222 -18.48 10.24 -16.83
N ALA A 223 -19.41 9.29 -16.81
CA ALA A 223 -20.38 9.15 -15.74
C ALA A 223 -19.68 8.90 -14.40
N SER A 224 -18.73 7.99 -14.34
CA SER A 224 -17.91 7.70 -13.16
C SER A 224 -17.18 8.95 -12.63
N GLY A 225 -16.58 9.76 -13.51
CA GLY A 225 -15.93 11.01 -13.09
C GLY A 225 -16.91 12.02 -12.45
N LYS A 226 -18.13 12.10 -12.97
CA LYS A 226 -19.19 12.92 -12.35
C LYS A 226 -19.64 12.37 -11.00
N VAL A 227 -19.75 11.05 -10.89
CA VAL A 227 -20.05 10.35 -9.61
C VAL A 227 -18.95 10.61 -8.59
N LEU A 228 -17.68 10.40 -8.94
CA LEU A 228 -16.54 10.68 -8.06
C LEU A 228 -16.55 12.12 -7.54
N SER A 229 -16.78 13.09 -8.43
CA SER A 229 -16.84 14.50 -8.05
C SER A 229 -18.03 14.82 -7.13
N ALA A 230 -19.16 14.16 -7.33
CA ALA A 230 -20.32 14.31 -6.44
C ALA A 230 -20.08 13.66 -5.07
N LEU A 231 -19.48 12.47 -5.06
CA LEU A 231 -19.11 11.74 -3.84
C LEU A 231 -18.06 12.48 -3.01
N ALA A 232 -17.15 13.22 -3.65
CA ALA A 232 -16.11 13.99 -2.96
C ALA A 232 -16.69 14.94 -1.89
N GLY A 233 -17.87 15.51 -2.14
CA GLY A 233 -18.54 16.42 -1.21
C GLY A 233 -19.16 15.74 0.03
N VAL A 234 -19.39 14.41 -0.02
CA VAL A 234 -20.10 13.69 1.06
C VAL A 234 -19.28 12.54 1.65
N VAL A 235 -18.26 12.05 0.94
CA VAL A 235 -17.39 10.94 1.34
C VAL A 235 -15.94 11.46 1.49
N PRO A 236 -15.61 12.14 2.60
CA PRO A 236 -14.27 12.72 2.79
C PRO A 236 -13.15 11.67 2.86
N GLU A 237 -13.47 10.42 3.20
CA GLU A 237 -12.55 9.28 3.20
C GLU A 237 -12.24 8.73 1.80
N LEU A 238 -12.89 9.20 0.75
CA LEU A 238 -12.62 8.78 -0.62
C LEU A 238 -11.37 9.51 -1.14
N TRP A 239 -10.29 8.74 -1.36
CA TRP A 239 -9.00 9.24 -1.83
C TRP A 239 -8.54 8.43 -3.05
N GLY A 240 -7.94 9.08 -4.02
CA GLY A 240 -7.42 8.32 -5.14
C GLY A 240 -7.00 9.18 -6.34
N GLY A 241 -6.71 8.48 -7.43
CA GLY A 241 -6.21 9.10 -8.65
C GLY A 241 -5.94 8.08 -9.73
N SER A 242 -4.84 8.23 -10.46
CA SER A 242 -4.56 7.40 -11.62
C SER A 242 -3.05 7.17 -11.80
N ALA A 243 -2.73 6.09 -12.50
CA ALA A 243 -1.38 5.85 -13.04
C ALA A 243 -1.18 6.66 -14.33
N ASP A 244 -0.99 7.98 -14.18
CA ASP A 244 -0.76 8.96 -15.25
C ASP A 244 -1.88 9.11 -16.31
N LEU A 245 -3.06 8.58 -16.03
CA LEU A 245 -4.18 8.56 -16.98
C LEU A 245 -5.43 9.30 -16.48
N ALA A 246 -5.29 10.21 -15.49
CA ALA A 246 -6.42 10.84 -14.82
C ALA A 246 -7.42 11.51 -15.78
N GLY A 247 -6.95 12.24 -16.79
CA GLY A 247 -7.80 12.87 -17.79
C GLY A 247 -8.55 11.87 -18.68
N SER A 248 -7.89 10.77 -19.06
CA SER A 248 -8.49 9.72 -19.87
C SER A 248 -9.46 8.82 -19.08
N ASN A 249 -9.12 8.53 -17.83
CA ASN A 249 -9.94 7.69 -16.94
C ASN A 249 -11.10 8.47 -16.30
N ASN A 250 -11.03 9.81 -16.27
CA ASN A 250 -11.91 10.69 -15.50
C ASN A 250 -11.91 10.35 -13.99
N THR A 251 -10.71 10.19 -13.40
CA THR A 251 -10.54 9.79 -12.00
C THR A 251 -10.18 10.94 -11.05
N THR A 252 -10.17 12.18 -11.54
CA THR A 252 -9.99 13.37 -10.70
C THR A 252 -11.32 13.79 -10.08
N MET A 253 -11.37 13.93 -8.77
CA MET A 253 -12.49 14.54 -8.05
C MET A 253 -12.40 16.05 -8.23
N ALA A 254 -13.37 16.65 -8.95
CA ALA A 254 -13.35 18.08 -9.25
C ALA A 254 -13.39 18.92 -7.98
N GLY A 255 -12.47 19.87 -7.88
CA GLY A 255 -12.38 20.79 -6.73
C GLY A 255 -11.57 20.26 -5.53
N GLU A 256 -11.15 19.00 -5.55
CA GLU A 256 -10.33 18.45 -4.48
C GLU A 256 -8.84 18.71 -4.73
N PRO A 257 -8.09 19.05 -3.67
CA PRO A 257 -6.65 19.28 -3.79
C PRO A 257 -5.85 18.01 -3.98
N SER A 258 -4.66 18.16 -4.58
CA SER A 258 -3.69 17.08 -4.77
C SER A 258 -2.90 16.82 -3.49
N PHE A 259 -2.65 15.54 -3.19
CA PHE A 259 -1.72 15.11 -2.16
C PHE A 259 -0.28 15.27 -2.68
N LEU A 260 0.37 16.35 -2.26
CA LEU A 260 1.72 16.72 -2.73
C LEU A 260 2.54 17.32 -1.58
N PRO A 261 3.86 17.15 -1.60
CA PRO A 261 4.74 17.98 -0.76
C PRO A 261 4.58 19.45 -1.12
N SER A 262 4.76 20.33 -0.13
CA SER A 262 4.59 21.78 -0.32
C SER A 262 5.40 22.36 -1.49
N GLY A 263 6.61 21.81 -1.75
CA GLY A 263 7.46 22.24 -2.85
C GLY A 263 6.99 21.84 -4.25
N LEU A 264 6.00 20.94 -4.35
CA LEU A 264 5.42 20.46 -5.60
C LEU A 264 3.97 20.93 -5.80
N ALA A 265 3.39 21.67 -4.85
CA ALA A 265 2.05 22.21 -4.96
C ALA A 265 1.90 23.09 -6.22
N GLN A 266 0.86 22.85 -7.02
CA GLN A 266 0.59 23.54 -8.28
C GLN A 266 -0.66 24.43 -8.21
N SER A 267 -1.51 24.18 -7.22
CA SER A 267 -2.78 24.88 -7.00
C SER A 267 -2.99 25.23 -5.54
N GLU A 268 -3.85 26.19 -5.28
CA GLU A 268 -4.26 26.50 -3.92
C GLU A 268 -4.95 25.30 -3.27
N GLY A 269 -4.50 24.92 -2.08
CA GLY A 269 -4.99 23.77 -1.33
C GLY A 269 -4.19 22.48 -1.54
N ASP A 270 -3.34 22.37 -2.58
CA ASP A 270 -2.45 21.23 -2.75
C ASP A 270 -1.51 21.10 -1.55
N GLY A 271 -1.34 19.89 -1.06
CA GLY A 271 -0.51 19.66 0.12
C GLY A 271 -0.71 18.27 0.73
N PRO A 272 -0.16 18.04 1.92
CA PRO A 272 -0.20 16.72 2.59
C PRO A 272 -1.60 16.31 3.07
N PHE A 273 -2.60 17.15 2.87
CA PHE A 273 -4.00 16.86 3.19
C PHE A 273 -4.87 16.77 1.93
N GLY A 274 -4.27 16.82 0.75
CA GLY A 274 -4.98 16.61 -0.51
C GLY A 274 -5.45 15.15 -0.66
N ARG A 275 -6.48 14.94 -1.47
CA ARG A 275 -7.10 13.63 -1.67
C ARG A 275 -6.86 13.05 -3.06
N ILE A 276 -6.34 13.85 -4.00
CA ILE A 276 -5.97 13.38 -5.33
C ILE A 276 -4.54 12.85 -5.30
N LEU A 277 -4.40 11.56 -5.60
CA LEU A 277 -3.10 10.86 -5.62
C LEU A 277 -2.57 10.75 -7.05
N HIS A 278 -1.32 11.15 -7.25
CA HIS A 278 -0.63 11.05 -8.53
C HIS A 278 0.39 9.92 -8.49
N PHE A 279 0.04 8.77 -9.06
CA PHE A 279 0.90 7.58 -9.01
C PHE A 279 1.98 7.59 -10.10
N GLY A 280 1.80 8.36 -11.20
CA GLY A 280 2.62 8.26 -12.39
C GLY A 280 2.42 6.92 -13.10
N VAL A 281 3.27 6.57 -14.05
CA VAL A 281 3.21 5.29 -14.79
C VAL A 281 3.73 4.16 -13.88
N ARG A 282 2.93 3.74 -12.89
CA ARG A 282 3.28 2.78 -11.85
C ARG A 282 2.05 1.98 -11.40
N GLU A 283 1.48 1.17 -12.27
CA GLU A 283 0.23 0.44 -12.00
C GLU A 283 0.38 -0.56 -10.85
N HIS A 284 1.51 -1.29 -10.77
CA HIS A 284 1.74 -2.27 -9.72
C HIS A 284 1.88 -1.59 -8.35
N ALA A 285 2.70 -0.54 -8.25
CA ALA A 285 2.81 0.23 -7.01
C ALA A 285 1.50 0.93 -6.65
N MET A 286 0.77 1.49 -7.63
CA MET A 286 -0.57 2.05 -7.38
C MET A 286 -1.46 1.02 -6.69
N GLY A 287 -1.61 -0.17 -7.25
CA GLY A 287 -2.43 -1.23 -6.65
C GLY A 287 -1.96 -1.61 -5.25
N SER A 288 -0.66 -1.71 -5.03
CA SER A 288 -0.06 -2.05 -3.72
C SER A 288 -0.24 -0.93 -2.69
N ILE A 289 -0.09 0.33 -3.09
CA ILE A 289 -0.33 1.50 -2.24
C ILE A 289 -1.80 1.61 -1.85
N LEU A 290 -2.72 1.36 -2.78
CA LEU A 290 -4.16 1.31 -2.46
C LEU A 290 -4.46 0.22 -1.42
N ASN A 291 -3.80 -0.94 -1.51
CA ASN A 291 -3.93 -1.99 -0.50
C ASN A 291 -3.45 -1.52 0.87
N GLY A 292 -2.29 -0.84 0.94
CA GLY A 292 -1.76 -0.27 2.18
C GLY A 292 -2.70 0.78 2.79
N ILE A 293 -3.24 1.68 1.98
CA ILE A 293 -4.21 2.70 2.42
C ILE A 293 -5.50 2.04 2.94
N ALA A 294 -5.99 1.00 2.25
CA ALA A 294 -7.18 0.26 2.70
C ALA A 294 -6.95 -0.49 4.02
N LEU A 295 -5.73 -1.01 4.26
CA LEU A 295 -5.35 -1.68 5.50
C LEU A 295 -5.30 -0.74 6.72
N ASP A 296 -5.00 0.54 6.53
CA ASP A 296 -5.10 1.55 7.59
C ASP A 296 -6.54 1.70 8.12
N GLY A 297 -7.53 1.44 7.27
CA GLY A 297 -8.94 1.29 7.65
C GLY A 297 -9.75 2.58 7.72
N LEU A 298 -9.13 3.77 7.68
CA LEU A 298 -9.83 5.05 7.77
C LEU A 298 -10.11 5.70 6.41
N THR A 299 -9.50 5.18 5.35
CA THR A 299 -9.60 5.74 4.00
C THR A 299 -10.14 4.72 3.01
N ARG A 300 -11.01 5.15 2.13
CA ARG A 300 -11.53 4.36 1.02
C ARG A 300 -10.77 4.70 -0.26
N PRO A 301 -9.72 3.97 -0.62
CA PRO A 301 -8.87 4.33 -1.74
C PRO A 301 -9.43 3.83 -3.07
N TYR A 302 -9.20 4.62 -4.14
CA TYR A 302 -9.41 4.17 -5.52
C TYR A 302 -8.20 4.53 -6.41
N GLY A 303 -8.01 3.73 -7.47
CA GLY A 303 -6.96 3.99 -8.44
C GLY A 303 -7.37 3.57 -9.84
N GLY A 304 -7.05 4.42 -10.81
CA GLY A 304 -7.48 4.27 -12.19
C GLY A 304 -6.33 4.01 -13.16
N THR A 305 -6.62 3.14 -14.14
CA THR A 305 -5.81 2.92 -15.34
C THR A 305 -6.70 2.40 -16.46
N PHE A 306 -6.15 2.19 -17.67
CA PHE A 306 -6.88 1.47 -18.70
C PHE A 306 -7.03 0.00 -18.32
N MET A 307 -8.09 -0.63 -18.80
CA MET A 307 -8.38 -2.02 -18.45
C MET A 307 -7.26 -2.98 -18.87
N VAL A 308 -6.64 -2.78 -20.01
CA VAL A 308 -5.51 -3.58 -20.47
C VAL A 308 -4.33 -3.53 -19.49
N PHE A 309 -4.11 -2.39 -18.82
CA PHE A 309 -3.04 -2.23 -17.84
C PHE A 309 -3.36 -2.82 -16.46
N SER A 310 -4.56 -3.39 -16.28
CA SER A 310 -4.83 -4.25 -15.12
C SER A 310 -3.84 -5.42 -15.03
N ASP A 311 -3.23 -5.83 -16.14
CA ASP A 311 -2.20 -6.87 -16.17
C ASP A 311 -0.95 -6.49 -15.39
N TYR A 312 -0.54 -5.20 -15.41
CA TYR A 312 0.58 -4.72 -14.61
C TYR A 312 0.30 -4.72 -13.10
N MET A 313 -0.93 -4.45 -12.69
CA MET A 313 -1.32 -4.39 -11.26
C MET A 313 -1.95 -5.67 -10.74
N ARG A 314 -2.08 -6.70 -11.56
CA ARG A 314 -2.78 -7.95 -11.23
C ARG A 314 -2.33 -8.62 -9.93
N PRO A 315 -1.02 -8.69 -9.58
CA PRO A 315 -0.57 -9.23 -8.30
C PRO A 315 -1.18 -8.47 -7.10
N ALA A 316 -1.20 -7.15 -7.15
CA ALA A 316 -1.77 -6.31 -6.09
C ALA A 316 -3.29 -6.49 -5.97
N VAL A 317 -4.00 -6.58 -7.09
CA VAL A 317 -5.46 -6.84 -7.13
C VAL A 317 -5.78 -8.20 -6.49
N ARG A 318 -5.00 -9.24 -6.82
CA ARG A 318 -5.17 -10.57 -6.24
C ARG A 318 -4.88 -10.57 -4.73
N LEU A 319 -3.86 -9.83 -4.29
CA LEU A 319 -3.54 -9.69 -2.87
C LEU A 319 -4.66 -8.95 -2.11
N ALA A 320 -5.27 -7.91 -2.68
CA ALA A 320 -6.42 -7.25 -2.08
C ALA A 320 -7.55 -8.23 -1.79
N ALA A 321 -7.87 -9.10 -2.76
CA ALA A 321 -8.89 -10.13 -2.62
C ALA A 321 -8.51 -11.18 -1.56
N LEU A 322 -7.25 -11.60 -1.51
CA LEU A 322 -6.74 -12.54 -0.52
C LEU A 322 -6.78 -11.98 0.90
N MET A 323 -6.51 -10.68 1.05
CA MET A 323 -6.51 -9.97 2.34
C MET A 323 -7.92 -9.58 2.80
N GLY A 324 -8.93 -9.63 1.93
CA GLY A 324 -10.29 -9.21 2.26
C GLY A 324 -10.37 -7.72 2.59
N ILE A 325 -9.76 -6.87 1.78
CA ILE A 325 -9.75 -5.40 1.92
C ILE A 325 -10.42 -4.74 0.72
N GLY A 326 -10.88 -3.52 0.88
CA GLY A 326 -11.78 -2.89 -0.07
C GLY A 326 -11.24 -1.73 -0.90
N PRO A 327 -10.06 -1.76 -1.54
CA PRO A 327 -9.69 -0.76 -2.54
C PRO A 327 -10.59 -0.87 -3.78
N VAL A 328 -10.74 0.26 -4.51
CA VAL A 328 -11.52 0.31 -5.75
C VAL A 328 -10.57 0.49 -6.93
N PHE A 329 -10.61 -0.44 -7.87
CA PHE A 329 -9.83 -0.40 -9.10
C PHE A 329 -10.71 0.11 -10.25
N VAL A 330 -10.37 1.27 -10.82
CA VAL A 330 -11.13 1.89 -11.92
C VAL A 330 -10.44 1.58 -13.25
N TRP A 331 -11.07 0.76 -14.08
CA TRP A 331 -10.52 0.34 -15.37
C TRP A 331 -11.36 0.90 -16.52
N SER A 332 -10.89 1.98 -17.12
CA SER A 332 -11.53 2.54 -18.31
C SER A 332 -11.04 1.87 -19.59
N HIS A 333 -11.64 2.22 -20.75
CA HIS A 333 -11.29 1.61 -22.04
C HIS A 333 -11.48 0.09 -22.04
N ASP A 334 -12.65 -0.35 -21.61
CA ASP A 334 -13.00 -1.71 -21.21
C ASP A 334 -13.24 -2.70 -22.37
N SER A 335 -13.09 -2.25 -23.63
CA SER A 335 -13.43 -3.06 -24.79
C SER A 335 -12.58 -2.70 -26.01
N ILE A 336 -12.83 -3.38 -27.13
CA ILE A 336 -12.23 -3.03 -28.43
C ILE A 336 -12.68 -1.65 -28.97
N GLY A 337 -13.69 -1.02 -28.35
CA GLY A 337 -14.22 0.30 -28.71
C GLY A 337 -13.34 1.47 -28.20
N VAL A 338 -12.02 1.35 -28.20
CA VAL A 338 -11.09 2.38 -27.69
C VAL A 338 -10.66 3.41 -28.72
N GLY A 339 -11.00 3.22 -30.00
CA GLY A 339 -10.64 4.13 -31.09
C GLY A 339 -9.25 3.86 -31.66
N GLU A 340 -8.46 4.92 -31.86
CA GLU A 340 -7.15 4.89 -32.54
C GLU A 340 -6.01 4.29 -31.72
N ASP A 341 -6.20 4.03 -30.45
CA ASP A 341 -5.16 3.45 -29.57
C ASP A 341 -4.64 2.08 -30.05
N GLY A 342 -5.48 1.34 -30.77
CA GLY A 342 -5.11 0.09 -31.44
C GLY A 342 -5.04 -1.14 -30.53
N PRO A 343 -4.52 -2.28 -31.05
CA PRO A 343 -4.60 -3.59 -30.41
C PRO A 343 -3.90 -3.67 -29.05
N THR A 344 -2.86 -2.90 -28.84
CA THR A 344 -2.11 -2.88 -27.55
C THR A 344 -2.92 -2.32 -26.38
N HIS A 345 -4.05 -1.65 -26.67
CA HIS A 345 -4.93 -1.02 -25.69
C HIS A 345 -6.34 -1.63 -25.68
N GLN A 346 -6.58 -2.67 -26.47
CA GLN A 346 -7.88 -3.33 -26.64
C GLN A 346 -7.97 -4.58 -25.77
N PRO A 347 -8.63 -4.53 -24.59
CA PRO A 347 -8.81 -5.71 -23.74
C PRO A 347 -9.75 -6.71 -24.39
N VAL A 348 -9.40 -7.99 -24.34
CA VAL A 348 -10.21 -9.11 -24.82
C VAL A 348 -10.53 -10.10 -23.70
N GLU A 349 -9.50 -10.69 -23.11
CA GLU A 349 -9.60 -11.72 -22.06
C GLU A 349 -9.72 -11.16 -20.64
N HIS A 350 -9.44 -9.89 -20.45
CA HIS A 350 -9.24 -9.24 -19.13
C HIS A 350 -10.44 -9.41 -18.20
N LEU A 351 -11.69 -9.20 -18.69
CA LEU A 351 -12.89 -9.38 -17.87
C LEU A 351 -13.02 -10.80 -17.34
N ALA A 352 -12.82 -11.80 -18.17
CA ALA A 352 -12.91 -13.21 -17.78
C ALA A 352 -11.78 -13.54 -16.78
N ALA A 353 -10.57 -13.08 -17.07
CA ALA A 353 -9.40 -13.31 -16.24
C ALA A 353 -9.49 -12.63 -14.85
N LEU A 354 -10.03 -11.42 -14.78
CA LEU A 354 -10.25 -10.70 -13.52
C LEU A 354 -11.37 -11.36 -12.70
N ARG A 355 -12.48 -11.75 -13.35
CA ARG A 355 -13.59 -12.47 -12.70
C ARG A 355 -13.21 -13.85 -12.19
N ALA A 356 -12.10 -14.43 -12.65
CA ALA A 356 -11.55 -15.68 -12.12
C ALA A 356 -10.80 -15.53 -10.80
N ILE A 357 -10.51 -14.30 -10.35
CA ILE A 357 -9.87 -14.04 -9.05
C ILE A 357 -10.91 -14.21 -7.94
N PRO A 358 -10.76 -15.19 -7.03
CA PRO A 358 -11.70 -15.36 -5.92
C PRO A 358 -11.70 -14.14 -4.99
N GLY A 359 -12.87 -13.67 -4.58
CA GLY A 359 -13.01 -12.53 -3.67
C GLY A 359 -12.84 -11.15 -4.33
N LEU A 360 -12.77 -11.09 -5.67
CA LEU A 360 -12.77 -9.82 -6.41
C LEU A 360 -14.14 -9.62 -7.07
N SER A 361 -14.82 -8.54 -6.73
CA SER A 361 -16.02 -8.08 -7.46
C SER A 361 -15.61 -7.33 -8.73
N VAL A 362 -16.12 -7.76 -9.90
CA VAL A 362 -15.89 -7.05 -11.17
C VAL A 362 -17.22 -6.60 -11.75
N VAL A 363 -17.46 -5.29 -11.70
CA VAL A 363 -18.68 -4.63 -12.16
C VAL A 363 -18.42 -3.94 -13.50
N ARG A 364 -19.34 -4.12 -14.45
CA ARG A 364 -19.29 -3.45 -15.76
C ARG A 364 -20.65 -2.82 -16.04
N PRO A 365 -20.86 -1.55 -15.67
CA PRO A 365 -22.13 -0.88 -15.88
C PRO A 365 -22.42 -0.65 -17.36
N GLY A 366 -23.69 -0.85 -17.75
CA GLY A 366 -24.17 -0.72 -19.12
C GLY A 366 -24.51 0.72 -19.53
N ASP A 367 -24.68 1.63 -18.56
CA ASP A 367 -24.95 3.06 -18.80
C ASP A 367 -24.57 3.93 -17.59
N ALA A 368 -24.90 5.21 -17.66
CA ALA A 368 -24.55 6.21 -16.64
C ALA A 368 -25.27 5.98 -15.30
N ASN A 369 -26.54 5.60 -15.30
CA ASN A 369 -27.29 5.33 -14.06
C ASN A 369 -26.79 4.05 -13.39
N GLU A 370 -26.50 3.00 -14.14
CA GLU A 370 -25.84 1.80 -13.60
C GLU A 370 -24.45 2.13 -13.04
N THR A 371 -23.73 3.09 -13.62
CA THR A 371 -22.44 3.53 -13.10
C THR A 371 -22.58 4.18 -11.71
N ALA A 372 -23.60 5.00 -11.51
CA ALA A 372 -23.86 5.60 -10.19
C ALA A 372 -24.23 4.52 -9.15
N ALA A 373 -25.14 3.62 -9.51
CA ALA A 373 -25.53 2.49 -8.65
C ALA A 373 -24.34 1.57 -8.33
N ALA A 374 -23.46 1.32 -9.31
CA ALA A 374 -22.24 0.53 -9.10
C ALA A 374 -21.31 1.16 -8.06
N TRP A 375 -21.08 2.45 -8.13
CA TRP A 375 -20.27 3.17 -7.12
C TRP A 375 -20.88 3.10 -5.73
N GLU A 376 -22.20 3.28 -5.61
CA GLU A 376 -22.91 3.14 -4.33
C GLU A 376 -22.72 1.74 -3.73
N GLU A 377 -22.94 0.70 -4.51
CA GLU A 377 -22.82 -0.68 -4.06
C GLU A 377 -21.37 -1.06 -3.71
N ILE A 378 -20.39 -0.60 -4.49
CA ILE A 378 -18.97 -0.80 -4.22
C ILE A 378 -18.58 -0.15 -2.87
N LEU A 379 -19.04 1.06 -2.60
CA LEU A 379 -18.71 1.75 -1.35
C LEU A 379 -19.35 1.10 -0.12
N ARG A 380 -20.43 0.33 -0.27
CA ARG A 380 -21.05 -0.44 0.84
C ARG A 380 -20.20 -1.60 1.32
N ARG A 381 -19.28 -2.10 0.47
CA ARG A 381 -18.45 -3.29 0.73
C ARG A 381 -17.04 -2.88 1.07
N HIS A 382 -16.72 -2.76 2.35
CA HIS A 382 -15.40 -2.32 2.83
C HIS A 382 -14.37 -3.45 2.94
N ASP A 383 -14.81 -4.71 2.96
CA ASP A 383 -14.03 -5.94 3.14
C ASP A 383 -13.84 -6.74 1.84
N GLU A 384 -14.17 -6.15 0.71
CA GLU A 384 -14.09 -6.78 -0.61
C GLU A 384 -13.55 -5.78 -1.63
N PRO A 385 -12.47 -6.11 -2.37
CA PRO A 385 -11.99 -5.26 -3.44
C PRO A 385 -12.94 -5.30 -4.63
N ALA A 386 -13.09 -4.16 -5.29
CA ALA A 386 -13.92 -4.05 -6.47
C ALA A 386 -13.16 -3.45 -7.65
N GLY A 387 -13.37 -4.04 -8.83
CA GLY A 387 -12.98 -3.48 -10.11
C GLY A 387 -14.20 -2.98 -10.88
N ILE A 388 -14.18 -1.72 -11.31
CA ILE A 388 -15.22 -1.16 -12.16
C ILE A 388 -14.69 -0.96 -13.58
N ALA A 389 -15.26 -1.69 -14.55
CA ALA A 389 -14.88 -1.65 -15.96
C ALA A 389 -15.75 -0.64 -16.70
N LEU A 390 -15.13 0.37 -17.33
CA LEU A 390 -15.80 1.54 -17.87
C LEU A 390 -15.52 1.75 -19.36
N SER A 391 -16.54 2.08 -20.12
CA SER A 391 -16.43 2.33 -21.56
C SER A 391 -15.73 3.65 -21.88
N ARG A 392 -14.96 3.67 -22.99
CA ARG A 392 -14.52 4.90 -23.64
C ARG A 392 -15.60 5.51 -24.50
N GLN A 393 -16.29 4.66 -25.25
CA GLN A 393 -17.40 5.06 -26.12
C GLN A 393 -18.63 5.45 -25.30
N ASN A 394 -19.46 6.30 -25.87
CA ASN A 394 -20.73 6.66 -25.29
C ASN A 394 -21.71 5.50 -25.35
N LEU A 395 -22.49 5.36 -24.28
CA LEU A 395 -23.59 4.44 -24.14
C LEU A 395 -24.87 5.20 -23.83
N THR A 396 -26.00 4.74 -24.37
CA THR A 396 -27.28 5.41 -24.18
C THR A 396 -27.95 4.90 -22.91
N VAL A 397 -28.43 5.83 -22.08
CA VAL A 397 -29.18 5.49 -20.86
C VAL A 397 -30.47 4.76 -21.23
N SER A 398 -30.63 3.58 -20.68
CA SER A 398 -31.73 2.67 -20.96
C SER A 398 -32.98 2.97 -20.13
N ALA A 399 -34.16 2.75 -20.70
CA ALA A 399 -35.44 2.84 -19.95
C ALA A 399 -35.59 1.75 -18.86
N SER A 400 -34.78 0.68 -18.93
CA SER A 400 -34.76 -0.38 -17.91
C SER A 400 -33.87 -0.04 -16.69
N THR A 401 -33.01 0.97 -16.79
CA THR A 401 -32.16 1.45 -15.71
C THR A 401 -32.84 2.63 -15.00
N THR A 402 -33.92 2.33 -14.29
CA THR A 402 -34.47 3.31 -13.34
C THR A 402 -33.55 3.32 -12.11
N ALA A 403 -33.21 4.56 -11.63
CA ALA A 403 -32.57 4.70 -10.34
C ALA A 403 -33.41 3.97 -9.28
N ALA A 404 -32.85 2.90 -8.72
CA ALA A 404 -33.52 2.14 -7.67
C ALA A 404 -33.40 2.89 -6.35
#